data_6370ec21692291e40c17508738d8904d
#
_entry.id   6370ec21692291e40c17508738d8904d
#
_cell.length_a   1.000
_cell.length_b   1.000
_cell.length_c   1.000
_cell.angle_alpha   90.00
_cell.angle_beta   90.00
_cell.angle_gamma   90.00
#
_symmetry.space_group_name_H-M   'P 1'
#
loop_
_entity.id
_entity.type
_entity.pdbx_description
1 polymer ?
#
loop_
_entity_poly.entity_id
_entity_poly.type
_entity_poly.pdbx_seq_one_letter_code
_entity_poly.pdbx_strand_id
1 'polypeptide(L)'
;MKTTMLVSLLLTAALAFAQGPGPGFPGERPIERLENLRKVRMIEMLDLKEDQSVRFFARLNDHEKTRKDLRKQKNDVLDKIERLVRNHADGQEYEPLFSDVLTLDQKVGDENRSFFESLKDLLTTEQRGK
;
A
#
# COMPACT_ATOMS: atom_id res chain seq x y z
N MET A 1 73.03 -8.87 21.39
CA MET A 1 72.00 -8.36 22.33
C MET A 1 70.65 -8.61 21.70
N LYS A 2 69.83 -9.36 22.37
CA LYS A 2 68.64 -10.01 21.80
C LYS A 2 67.40 -9.11 21.95
N THR A 3 66.82 -8.67 20.87
CA THR A 3 65.56 -7.91 20.87
C THR A 3 64.45 -8.84 20.46
N THR A 4 63.65 -9.27 21.39
CA THR A 4 62.47 -10.09 21.20
C THR A 4 61.33 -9.21 20.71
N MET A 5 60.87 -9.44 19.50
CA MET A 5 59.77 -8.76 18.89
C MET A 5 58.48 -9.52 19.23
N LEU A 6 57.64 -8.94 20.08
CA LEU A 6 56.32 -9.43 20.45
C LEU A 6 55.32 -9.05 19.34
N VAL A 7 54.88 -10.04 18.59
CA VAL A 7 53.82 -9.89 17.61
C VAL A 7 52.49 -10.07 18.36
N SER A 8 51.80 -8.96 18.63
CA SER A 8 50.46 -8.99 19.13
C SER A 8 49.46 -9.29 18.01
N LEU A 9 48.93 -10.50 18.01
CA LEU A 9 47.85 -10.95 17.13
C LEU A 9 46.55 -10.40 17.65
N LEU A 10 46.07 -9.28 17.06
CA LEU A 10 44.73 -8.74 17.30
C LEU A 10 43.69 -9.61 16.59
N LEU A 11 43.07 -10.51 17.34
CA LEU A 11 41.91 -11.28 16.90
C LEU A 11 40.68 -10.40 16.92
N THR A 12 40.36 -9.72 15.80
CA THR A 12 39.09 -9.02 15.63
C THR A 12 38.00 -10.06 15.40
N ALA A 13 37.25 -10.38 16.44
CA ALA A 13 36.01 -11.13 16.33
C ALA A 13 34.96 -10.24 15.65
N ALA A 14 34.76 -10.45 14.34
CA ALA A 14 33.60 -9.91 13.64
C ALA A 14 32.36 -10.64 14.15
N LEU A 15 31.64 -9.99 15.06
CA LEU A 15 30.26 -10.35 15.40
C LEU A 15 29.38 -10.08 14.15
N ALA A 16 29.29 -11.07 13.28
CA ALA A 16 28.26 -11.11 12.28
C ALA A 16 26.93 -11.27 13.03
N PHE A 17 26.22 -10.18 13.23
CA PHE A 17 24.80 -10.21 13.57
C PHE A 17 24.09 -10.86 12.38
N ALA A 18 23.96 -12.17 12.42
CA ALA A 18 23.02 -12.88 11.61
C ALA A 18 21.61 -12.44 12.05
N GLN A 19 21.10 -11.38 11.42
CA GLN A 19 19.69 -11.09 11.43
C GLN A 19 19.03 -12.23 10.65
N GLY A 20 18.64 -13.28 11.37
CA GLY A 20 17.85 -14.36 10.80
C GLY A 20 16.57 -13.79 10.19
N PRO A 21 16.06 -14.39 9.10
CA PRO A 21 14.76 -14.01 8.58
C PRO A 21 13.74 -14.17 9.71
N GLY A 22 13.02 -13.07 10.02
CA GLY A 22 11.95 -13.09 11.00
C GLY A 22 10.89 -14.15 10.64
N PRO A 23 9.93 -14.46 11.54
CA PRO A 23 8.94 -15.51 11.33
C PRO A 23 8.13 -15.23 10.05
N GLY A 24 8.42 -15.93 8.99
CA GLY A 24 7.76 -15.89 7.69
C GLY A 24 8.05 -17.19 6.94
N PHE A 25 7.20 -17.54 6.01
CA PHE A 25 7.38 -18.75 5.21
C PHE A 25 8.64 -18.64 4.35
N PRO A 26 9.46 -19.69 4.23
CA PRO A 26 10.64 -19.69 3.38
C PRO A 26 10.27 -19.38 1.93
N GLY A 27 10.85 -18.30 1.36
CA GLY A 27 10.62 -17.89 -0.02
C GLY A 27 9.60 -16.78 -0.24
N GLU A 28 8.93 -16.29 0.80
CA GLU A 28 7.97 -15.19 0.69
C GLU A 28 8.69 -13.84 0.56
N ARG A 29 8.30 -13.06 -0.46
CA ARG A 29 8.86 -11.72 -0.65
C ARG A 29 8.43 -10.78 0.49
N PRO A 30 9.25 -9.78 0.88
CA PRO A 30 8.91 -8.87 1.98
C PRO A 30 7.54 -8.19 1.84
N ILE A 31 7.16 -7.84 0.61
CA ILE A 31 5.85 -7.24 0.31
C ILE A 31 4.71 -8.22 0.58
N GLU A 32 4.83 -9.46 0.14
CA GLU A 32 3.83 -10.51 0.36
C GLU A 32 3.63 -10.78 1.86
N ARG A 33 4.72 -10.76 2.62
CA ARG A 33 4.66 -10.89 4.09
C ARG A 33 3.89 -9.76 4.74
N LEU A 34 4.12 -8.52 4.33
CA LEU A 34 3.39 -7.36 4.84
C LEU A 34 1.90 -7.43 4.49
N GLU A 35 1.56 -7.85 3.27
CA GLU A 35 0.17 -8.05 2.85
C GLU A 35 -0.52 -9.14 3.67
N ASN A 36 0.15 -10.26 3.92
CA ASN A 36 -0.40 -11.35 4.74
C ASN A 36 -0.61 -10.92 6.18
N LEU A 37 0.35 -10.22 6.79
CA LEU A 37 0.20 -9.66 8.13
C LEU A 37 -0.96 -8.66 8.22
N ARG A 38 -1.14 -7.81 7.20
CA ARG A 38 -2.27 -6.89 7.11
C ARG A 38 -3.61 -7.63 7.07
N LYS A 39 -3.71 -8.70 6.27
CA LYS A 39 -4.93 -9.53 6.18
C LYS A 39 -5.26 -10.19 7.51
N VAL A 40 -4.28 -10.82 8.17
CA VAL A 40 -4.45 -11.43 9.49
C VAL A 40 -4.96 -10.40 10.50
N ARG A 41 -4.35 -9.24 10.54
CA ARG A 41 -4.75 -8.16 11.46
C ARG A 41 -6.18 -7.66 11.18
N MET A 42 -6.60 -7.56 9.91
CA MET A 42 -7.97 -7.20 9.55
C MET A 42 -8.97 -8.27 10.00
N ILE A 43 -8.66 -9.55 9.83
CA ILE A 43 -9.51 -10.66 10.30
C ILE A 43 -9.73 -10.54 11.81
N GLU A 44 -8.66 -10.34 12.57
CA GLU A 44 -8.73 -10.19 14.03
C GLU A 44 -9.52 -8.95 14.45
N MET A 45 -9.22 -7.78 13.87
CA MET A 45 -9.86 -6.52 14.24
C MET A 45 -11.36 -6.51 13.93
N LEU A 46 -11.75 -7.05 12.79
CA LEU A 46 -13.14 -7.08 12.34
C LEU A 46 -13.88 -8.32 12.85
N ASP A 47 -13.20 -9.25 13.51
CA ASP A 47 -13.75 -10.53 13.95
C ASP A 47 -14.45 -11.27 12.80
N LEU A 48 -13.72 -11.40 11.66
CA LEU A 48 -14.25 -12.03 10.47
C LEU A 48 -14.27 -13.55 10.61
N LYS A 49 -15.40 -14.16 10.28
CA LYS A 49 -15.51 -15.61 10.09
C LYS A 49 -14.81 -16.01 8.78
N GLU A 50 -14.53 -17.32 8.64
CA GLU A 50 -13.80 -17.83 7.48
C GLU A 50 -14.49 -17.49 6.16
N ASP A 51 -15.81 -17.76 6.05
CA ASP A 51 -16.62 -17.46 4.87
C ASP A 51 -16.73 -15.94 4.59
N GLN A 52 -16.82 -15.12 5.65
CA GLN A 52 -16.79 -13.66 5.53
C GLN A 52 -15.43 -13.17 5.02
N SER A 53 -14.32 -13.74 5.50
CA SER A 53 -12.97 -13.34 5.15
C SER A 53 -12.71 -13.46 3.65
N VAL A 54 -13.08 -14.59 3.04
CA VAL A 54 -12.90 -14.82 1.60
C VAL A 54 -13.61 -13.75 0.77
N ARG A 55 -14.89 -13.50 1.08
CA ARG A 55 -15.71 -12.51 0.36
C ARG A 55 -15.24 -11.07 0.63
N PHE A 56 -14.88 -10.77 1.87
CA PHE A 56 -14.37 -9.46 2.26
C PHE A 56 -13.11 -9.10 1.49
N PHE A 57 -12.12 -9.99 1.45
CA PHE A 57 -10.87 -9.72 0.75
C PHE A 57 -11.04 -9.69 -0.77
N ALA A 58 -11.96 -10.45 -1.35
CA ALA A 58 -12.29 -10.31 -2.76
C ALA A 58 -12.80 -8.90 -3.08
N ARG A 59 -13.78 -8.39 -2.32
CA ARG A 59 -14.32 -7.03 -2.48
C ARG A 59 -13.29 -5.95 -2.19
N LEU A 60 -12.47 -6.13 -1.16
CA LEU A 60 -11.39 -5.20 -0.82
C LEU A 60 -10.36 -5.10 -1.95
N ASN A 61 -9.94 -6.23 -2.53
CA ASN A 61 -9.00 -6.25 -3.64
C ASN A 61 -9.54 -5.53 -4.88
N ASP A 62 -10.82 -5.74 -5.23
CA ASP A 62 -11.47 -5.05 -6.34
C ASP A 62 -11.54 -3.54 -6.08
N HIS A 63 -11.91 -3.15 -4.88
CA HIS A 63 -11.93 -1.75 -4.45
C HIS A 63 -10.54 -1.10 -4.53
N GLU A 64 -9.51 -1.76 -3.98
CA GLU A 64 -8.13 -1.25 -4.01
C GLU A 64 -7.61 -1.12 -5.45
N LYS A 65 -7.94 -2.07 -6.33
CA LYS A 65 -7.61 -2.00 -7.75
C LYS A 65 -8.25 -0.80 -8.42
N THR A 66 -9.57 -0.62 -8.27
CA THR A 66 -10.29 0.52 -8.83
C THR A 66 -9.74 1.85 -8.32
N ARG A 67 -9.47 1.96 -7.02
CA ARG A 67 -8.86 3.16 -6.45
C ARG A 67 -7.46 3.44 -6.98
N LYS A 68 -6.66 2.42 -7.20
CA LYS A 68 -5.33 2.55 -7.80
C LYS A 68 -5.42 3.08 -9.23
N ASP A 69 -6.36 2.57 -10.01
CA ASP A 69 -6.57 3.00 -11.40
C ASP A 69 -7.07 4.46 -11.46
N LEU A 70 -8.02 4.84 -10.60
CA LEU A 70 -8.50 6.23 -10.50
C LEU A 70 -7.38 7.19 -10.07
N ARG A 71 -6.54 6.77 -9.12
CA ARG A 71 -5.37 7.57 -8.69
C ARG A 71 -4.38 7.75 -9.83
N LYS A 72 -4.12 6.69 -10.60
CA LYS A 72 -3.26 6.78 -11.78
C LYS A 72 -3.81 7.78 -12.80
N GLN A 73 -5.10 7.69 -13.13
CA GLN A 73 -5.75 8.64 -14.04
C GLN A 73 -5.63 10.08 -13.54
N LYS A 74 -5.83 10.31 -12.23
CA LYS A 74 -5.67 11.65 -11.63
C LYS A 74 -4.24 12.16 -11.75
N ASN A 75 -3.23 11.32 -11.49
CA ASN A 75 -1.83 11.69 -11.66
C ASN A 75 -1.51 12.03 -13.12
N ASP A 76 -2.04 11.26 -14.08
CA ASP A 76 -1.85 11.52 -15.52
C ASP A 76 -2.43 12.90 -15.91
N VAL A 77 -3.56 13.33 -15.30
CA VAL A 77 -4.13 14.68 -15.51
C VAL A 77 -3.27 15.76 -14.85
N LEU A 78 -2.81 15.53 -13.61
CA LEU A 78 -1.93 16.48 -12.91
C LEU A 78 -0.61 16.68 -13.67
N ASP A 79 -0.03 15.62 -14.23
CA ASP A 79 1.17 15.70 -15.07
C ASP A 79 0.92 16.53 -16.35
N LYS A 80 -0.30 16.46 -16.92
CA LYS A 80 -0.67 17.33 -18.06
C LYS A 80 -0.74 18.78 -17.62
N ILE A 81 -1.37 19.08 -16.48
CA ILE A 81 -1.43 20.44 -15.94
C ILE A 81 -0.02 20.98 -15.71
N GLU A 82 0.87 20.19 -15.10
CA GLU A 82 2.25 20.57 -14.87
C GLU A 82 3.00 20.90 -16.18
N ARG A 83 2.77 20.13 -17.24
CA ARG A 83 3.34 20.41 -18.57
C ARG A 83 2.83 21.73 -19.15
N LEU A 84 1.53 22.01 -19.02
CA LEU A 84 0.96 23.28 -19.47
C LEU A 84 1.57 24.47 -18.72
N VAL A 85 1.75 24.36 -17.40
CA VAL A 85 2.39 25.39 -16.59
C VAL A 85 3.81 25.66 -17.07
N ARG A 86 4.61 24.61 -17.29
CA ARG A 86 6.00 24.76 -17.79
C ARG A 86 6.07 25.40 -19.19
N ASN A 87 5.07 25.16 -20.02
CA ASN A 87 5.02 25.68 -21.37
C ASN A 87 4.33 27.05 -21.49
N HIS A 88 3.94 27.67 -20.36
CA HIS A 88 3.22 28.94 -20.32
C HIS A 88 1.96 28.93 -21.20
N ALA A 89 1.20 27.81 -21.19
CA ALA A 89 -0.01 27.65 -21.96
C ALA A 89 -1.10 28.67 -21.61
N ASP A 90 -2.05 28.91 -22.51
CA ASP A 90 -3.18 29.78 -22.29
C ASP A 90 -4.10 29.22 -21.21
N GLY A 91 -4.69 30.10 -20.40
CA GLY A 91 -5.60 29.74 -19.31
C GLY A 91 -6.77 28.85 -19.72
N GLN A 92 -7.26 28.97 -20.94
CA GLN A 92 -8.34 28.14 -21.46
C GLN A 92 -7.98 26.65 -21.59
N GLU A 93 -6.70 26.32 -21.72
CA GLU A 93 -6.25 24.93 -21.82
C GLU A 93 -6.35 24.16 -20.50
N TYR A 94 -6.43 24.85 -19.36
CA TYR A 94 -6.52 24.24 -18.03
C TYR A 94 -7.93 23.80 -17.66
N GLU A 95 -8.98 24.50 -18.14
CA GLU A 95 -10.38 24.27 -17.74
C GLU A 95 -10.84 22.80 -17.90
N PRO A 96 -10.60 22.14 -19.05
CA PRO A 96 -10.99 20.73 -19.18
C PRO A 96 -10.23 19.82 -18.20
N LEU A 97 -8.97 20.13 -17.90
CA LEU A 97 -8.17 19.33 -16.97
C LEU A 97 -8.64 19.51 -15.51
N PHE A 98 -9.06 20.71 -15.12
CA PHE A 98 -9.68 20.94 -13.81
C PHE A 98 -11.00 20.18 -13.70
N SER A 99 -11.81 20.18 -14.74
CA SER A 99 -13.05 19.39 -14.79
C SER A 99 -12.75 17.88 -14.65
N ASP A 100 -11.71 17.39 -15.32
CA ASP A 100 -11.29 15.99 -15.23
C ASP A 100 -10.87 15.61 -13.82
N VAL A 101 -10.10 16.48 -13.12
CA VAL A 101 -9.70 16.26 -11.71
C VAL A 101 -10.94 16.14 -10.82
N LEU A 102 -11.89 17.06 -10.93
CA LEU A 102 -13.11 17.04 -10.12
C LEU A 102 -13.95 15.79 -10.39
N THR A 103 -14.05 15.40 -11.66
CA THR A 103 -14.77 14.18 -12.07
C THR A 103 -14.10 12.93 -11.47
N LEU A 104 -12.77 12.86 -11.46
CA LEU A 104 -12.03 11.75 -10.88
C LEU A 104 -12.17 11.71 -9.35
N ASP A 105 -12.19 12.86 -8.67
CA ASP A 105 -12.45 12.91 -7.24
C ASP A 105 -13.87 12.45 -6.89
N GLN A 106 -14.86 12.80 -7.69
CA GLN A 106 -16.22 12.27 -7.53
C GLN A 106 -16.26 10.76 -7.71
N LYS A 107 -15.59 10.22 -8.75
CA LYS A 107 -15.51 8.76 -8.96
C LYS A 107 -14.85 8.03 -7.77
N VAL A 108 -13.84 8.61 -7.14
CA VAL A 108 -13.23 8.05 -5.93
C VAL A 108 -14.25 8.03 -4.79
N GLY A 109 -15.03 9.10 -4.62
CA GLY A 109 -16.10 9.17 -3.62
C GLY A 109 -17.20 8.13 -3.86
N ASP A 110 -17.61 7.96 -5.10
CA ASP A 110 -18.62 6.96 -5.49
C ASP A 110 -18.12 5.53 -5.30
N GLU A 111 -16.86 5.26 -5.64
CA GLU A 111 -16.24 3.97 -5.38
C GLU A 111 -16.17 3.63 -3.89
N ASN A 112 -15.77 4.58 -3.05
CA ASN A 112 -15.76 4.40 -1.60
C ASN A 112 -17.17 4.07 -1.08
N ARG A 113 -18.18 4.81 -1.54
CA ARG A 113 -19.58 4.57 -1.16
C ARG A 113 -20.04 3.18 -1.61
N SER A 114 -19.79 2.81 -2.86
CA SER A 114 -20.13 1.51 -3.42
C SER A 114 -19.50 0.36 -2.63
N PHE A 115 -18.22 0.50 -2.27
CA PHE A 115 -17.54 -0.49 -1.44
C PHE A 115 -18.23 -0.63 -0.07
N PHE A 116 -18.48 0.46 0.66
CA PHE A 116 -19.16 0.40 1.95
C PHE A 116 -20.57 -0.19 1.84
N GLU A 117 -21.34 0.17 0.81
CA GLU A 117 -22.65 -0.41 0.56
C GLU A 117 -22.55 -1.93 0.32
N SER A 118 -21.54 -2.35 -0.43
CA SER A 118 -21.31 -3.77 -0.73
C SER A 118 -21.00 -4.61 0.52
N LEU A 119 -20.57 -4.00 1.61
CA LEU A 119 -20.28 -4.72 2.86
C LEU A 119 -21.51 -4.96 3.73
N LYS A 120 -22.67 -4.36 3.43
CA LYS A 120 -23.86 -4.46 4.26
C LYS A 120 -24.45 -5.87 4.32
N ASP A 121 -24.36 -6.64 3.25
CA ASP A 121 -24.79 -8.03 3.19
C ASP A 121 -23.77 -9.03 3.74
N LEU A 122 -22.57 -8.58 3.98
CA LEU A 122 -21.44 -9.42 4.40
C LEU A 122 -21.07 -9.23 5.87
N LEU A 123 -21.12 -8.00 6.36
CA LEU A 123 -20.69 -7.63 7.70
C LEU A 123 -21.83 -7.12 8.54
N THR A 124 -21.82 -7.44 9.85
CA THR A 124 -22.75 -6.86 10.81
C THR A 124 -22.52 -5.35 10.95
N THR A 125 -23.49 -4.65 11.52
CA THR A 125 -23.37 -3.21 11.81
C THR A 125 -22.19 -2.92 12.72
N GLU A 126 -21.94 -3.78 13.71
CA GLU A 126 -20.81 -3.65 14.65
C GLU A 126 -19.48 -3.84 13.93
N GLN A 127 -19.34 -4.88 13.10
CA GLN A 127 -18.14 -5.11 12.30
C GLN A 127 -17.84 -3.94 11.35
N ARG A 128 -18.85 -3.30 10.79
CA ARG A 128 -18.68 -2.12 9.91
C ARG A 128 -18.29 -0.84 10.67
N GLY A 129 -18.53 -0.81 11.97
CA GLY A 129 -18.15 0.31 12.85
C GLY A 129 -16.72 0.23 13.39
N LYS A 130 -16.07 -0.92 13.27
CA LYS A 130 -14.66 -1.13 13.63
C LYS A 130 -13.73 -0.67 12.53
#